data_1332b82bb7969a2f836397b1ee16e441
#
_entry.id   1332b82bb7969a2f836397b1ee16e441
#
_cell.length_a   1.000
_cell.length_b   1.000
_cell.length_c   1.000
_cell.angle_alpha   90.00
_cell.angle_beta   90.00
_cell.angle_gamma   90.00
#
_symmetry.space_group_name_H-M   'P 1'
#
loop_
_entity.id
_entity.type
_entity.pdbx_description
1 polymer ?
#
loop_
_entity_poly.entity_id
_entity_poly.type
_entity_poly.pdbx_seq_one_letter_code
_entity_poly.pdbx_strand_id
1 'polypeptide(L)'
;AAGREHGYFATEGDAEIFEHELTWMLMHQYFSFNSPVWFNVGTTSPQQVSACFILSVDDSMESILNWYREEGFIFKGGSGAGLNISRIRSSKELLSSGGTASGPVSFMRGADASAGTIKSGGATRRAAKMVVLDIDHPDIEEFIETKAREEDKIRALRDAGFDMDLGGRDIVSVQYQNANNSVRVSDAFMAAVEHGKPFGLMSRTEPDKVLDTVDAKELFGKIAQAAWECADPGLQYDDTINAWHTTPNSGRINASNPCSEYMSLDNSSCNLASLNLLKFLDENDHFDVEKFTRAVELVITAMDISICFADFPTEAIGKTTRNFRQLGIGYANLGALLMALGLGYDSDGGRALAAAITSLMTGVSYRRSAELAAIVGPYGGYSENAEPHQAVMARHRDANRQVHPLHNNDTAVLTAAKAEWDKVVKLGHTNGFRNAQASVLAPTGTIGFMMDCDTTGIEPDFSLVKF
;
A
#
# COMPACT_ATOMS: atom_id res chain seq x y z
N ALA A 1 17.51 -10.49 19.04
CA ALA A 1 17.31 -11.93 19.28
C ALA A 1 17.01 -12.68 17.97
N ALA A 2 15.87 -12.40 17.31
CA ALA A 2 15.44 -13.14 16.11
C ALA A 2 16.47 -13.16 14.96
N GLY A 3 17.17 -12.06 14.71
CA GLY A 3 18.21 -12.01 13.69
C GLY A 3 19.39 -12.96 13.98
N ARG A 4 19.77 -13.09 15.24
CA ARG A 4 20.79 -14.04 15.68
C ARG A 4 20.32 -15.50 15.48
N GLU A 5 19.12 -15.77 15.90
CA GLU A 5 18.50 -17.09 15.83
C GLU A 5 18.33 -17.58 14.38
N HIS A 6 18.00 -16.69 13.46
CA HIS A 6 17.74 -17.02 12.07
C HIS A 6 18.93 -16.82 11.12
N GLY A 7 20.13 -16.57 11.65
CA GLY A 7 21.37 -16.61 10.87
C GLY A 7 21.68 -15.35 10.04
N TYR A 8 21.11 -14.20 10.40
CA TYR A 8 21.36 -12.94 9.69
C TYR A 8 22.75 -12.36 9.90
N PHE A 9 23.42 -12.75 10.97
CA PHE A 9 24.70 -12.18 11.37
C PHE A 9 25.79 -13.26 11.40
N ALA A 10 26.94 -12.97 10.80
CA ALA A 10 28.07 -13.89 10.76
C ALA A 10 28.72 -14.04 12.13
N THR A 11 28.75 -12.96 12.92
CA THR A 11 29.35 -12.90 14.25
C THR A 11 28.43 -12.20 15.25
N GLU A 12 28.66 -12.44 16.56
CA GLU A 12 27.96 -11.69 17.61
C GLU A 12 28.26 -10.20 17.53
N GLY A 13 29.49 -9.81 17.18
CA GLY A 13 29.86 -8.40 16.98
C GLY A 13 29.06 -7.70 15.88
N ASP A 14 28.76 -8.40 14.78
CA ASP A 14 27.90 -7.87 13.72
C ASP A 14 26.47 -7.62 14.23
N ALA A 15 25.95 -8.53 15.03
CA ALA A 15 24.64 -8.39 15.65
C ALA A 15 24.57 -7.21 16.64
N GLU A 16 25.61 -7.04 17.45
CA GLU A 16 25.72 -5.92 18.38
C GLU A 16 25.81 -4.57 17.66
N ILE A 17 26.59 -4.48 16.59
CA ILE A 17 26.71 -3.27 15.77
C ILE A 17 25.34 -2.93 15.15
N PHE A 18 24.67 -3.91 14.56
CA PHE A 18 23.33 -3.74 14.00
C PHE A 18 22.35 -3.20 15.03
N GLU A 19 22.32 -3.79 16.23
CA GLU A 19 21.44 -3.36 17.32
C GLU A 19 21.72 -1.91 17.75
N HIS A 20 22.98 -1.54 17.90
CA HIS A 20 23.39 -0.18 18.25
C HIS A 20 23.01 0.84 17.18
N GLU A 21 23.31 0.56 15.92
CA GLU A 21 22.98 1.46 14.81
C GLU A 21 21.46 1.64 14.66
N LEU A 22 20.70 0.55 14.75
CA LEU A 22 19.25 0.59 14.65
C LEU A 22 18.63 1.39 15.80
N THR A 23 19.10 1.15 17.03
CA THR A 23 18.65 1.88 18.22
C THR A 23 18.97 3.37 18.10
N TRP A 24 20.19 3.70 17.68
CA TRP A 24 20.63 5.07 17.50
C TRP A 24 19.74 5.81 16.48
N MET A 25 19.45 5.18 15.36
CA MET A 25 18.59 5.77 14.32
C MET A 25 17.16 6.00 14.81
N LEU A 26 16.60 5.05 15.56
CA LEU A 26 15.26 5.20 16.15
C LEU A 26 15.22 6.34 17.16
N MET A 27 16.20 6.40 18.06
CA MET A 27 16.28 7.43 19.10
C MET A 27 16.50 8.85 18.56
N HIS A 28 17.14 8.96 17.40
CA HIS A 28 17.43 10.24 16.75
C HIS A 28 16.43 10.55 15.62
N GLN A 29 15.34 9.81 15.51
CA GLN A 29 14.24 10.06 14.59
C GLN A 29 14.63 10.04 13.10
N TYR A 30 15.61 9.19 12.74
CA TYR A 30 15.98 8.98 11.35
C TYR A 30 14.98 8.13 10.59
N PHE A 31 14.30 7.23 11.30
CA PHE A 31 13.20 6.44 10.77
C PHE A 31 12.26 5.98 11.89
N SER A 32 11.12 5.46 11.50
CA SER A 32 10.21 4.76 12.41
C SER A 32 9.60 3.56 11.73
N PHE A 33 9.40 2.48 12.49
CA PHE A 33 8.52 1.40 12.07
C PHE A 33 7.06 1.85 12.10
N ASN A 34 6.20 1.15 11.36
CA ASN A 34 4.76 1.39 11.36
C ASN A 34 4.14 1.22 12.76
N SER A 35 2.98 1.83 12.97
CA SER A 35 2.29 1.84 14.26
C SER A 35 2.05 0.47 14.89
N PRO A 36 1.64 -0.59 14.15
CA PRO A 36 1.48 -1.92 14.73
C PRO A 36 2.71 -2.48 15.42
N VAL A 37 3.92 -2.18 14.94
CA VAL A 37 5.16 -2.57 15.63
C VAL A 37 5.22 -1.97 17.04
N TRP A 38 4.92 -0.69 17.16
CA TRP A 38 4.92 0.00 18.44
C TRP A 38 3.82 -0.47 19.39
N PHE A 39 2.68 -0.88 18.85
CA PHE A 39 1.56 -1.37 19.66
C PHE A 39 1.76 -2.80 20.15
N ASN A 40 2.41 -3.65 19.38
CA ASN A 40 2.36 -5.09 19.58
C ASN A 40 3.70 -5.72 19.96
N VAL A 41 4.82 -5.27 19.35
CA VAL A 41 6.11 -5.97 19.51
C VAL A 41 6.66 -5.80 20.93
N GLY A 42 7.02 -6.93 21.53
CA GLY A 42 7.53 -6.97 22.90
C GLY A 42 6.46 -6.86 23.99
N THR A 43 5.18 -6.83 23.62
CA THR A 43 4.04 -6.86 24.54
C THR A 43 3.46 -8.27 24.67
N THR A 44 2.43 -8.42 25.47
CA THR A 44 1.67 -9.69 25.60
C THR A 44 0.66 -9.91 24.48
N SER A 45 0.46 -8.91 23.60
CA SER A 45 -0.41 -9.02 22.42
C SER A 45 0.23 -9.91 21.35
N PRO A 46 -0.56 -10.44 20.40
CA PRO A 46 0.03 -11.06 19.20
C PRO A 46 1.01 -10.11 18.54
N GLN A 47 2.15 -10.65 18.07
CA GLN A 47 3.25 -9.85 17.50
C GLN A 47 2.93 -9.46 16.04
N GLN A 48 1.84 -8.73 15.82
CA GLN A 48 1.46 -8.23 14.52
C GLN A 48 2.36 -7.05 14.16
N VAL A 49 3.25 -7.25 13.20
CA VAL A 49 4.19 -6.23 12.72
C VAL A 49 3.71 -5.53 11.45
N SER A 50 2.79 -6.14 10.72
CA SER A 50 2.30 -5.61 9.44
C SER A 50 1.22 -4.56 9.64
N ALA A 51 1.30 -3.48 8.86
CA ALA A 51 0.30 -2.41 8.85
C ALA A 51 -0.74 -2.59 7.75
N CYS A 52 -0.36 -3.21 6.64
CA CYS A 52 -1.15 -3.32 5.44
C CYS A 52 -1.46 -4.78 5.13
N PHE A 53 -2.74 -5.06 4.87
CA PHE A 53 -3.23 -6.38 4.53
C PHE A 53 -4.07 -6.32 3.26
N ILE A 54 -3.93 -7.34 2.43
CA ILE A 54 -4.81 -7.58 1.28
C ILE A 54 -5.48 -8.92 1.51
N LEU A 55 -6.80 -8.92 1.50
CA LEU A 55 -7.63 -10.10 1.65
C LEU A 55 -8.17 -10.58 0.30
N SER A 56 -8.93 -11.65 0.33
CA SER A 56 -9.74 -12.11 -0.81
C SER A 56 -11.10 -12.56 -0.35
N VAL A 57 -12.07 -12.54 -1.26
CA VAL A 57 -13.41 -13.06 -1.03
C VAL A 57 -13.89 -13.77 -2.28
N ASP A 58 -14.46 -14.96 -2.08
CA ASP A 58 -15.08 -15.75 -3.13
C ASP A 58 -16.61 -15.58 -3.09
N ASP A 59 -17.28 -16.02 -4.15
CA ASP A 59 -18.72 -15.93 -4.31
C ASP A 59 -19.46 -17.02 -3.52
N SER A 60 -19.31 -17.00 -2.21
CA SER A 60 -19.99 -17.89 -1.28
C SER A 60 -20.28 -17.18 0.05
N MET A 61 -21.36 -17.56 0.71
CA MET A 61 -21.73 -16.98 2.00
C MET A 61 -20.64 -17.22 3.06
N GLU A 62 -20.04 -18.40 3.06
CA GLU A 62 -18.96 -18.73 3.98
C GLU A 62 -17.75 -17.78 3.79
N SER A 63 -17.32 -17.56 2.55
CA SER A 63 -16.22 -16.65 2.25
C SER A 63 -16.56 -15.20 2.59
N ILE A 64 -17.77 -14.76 2.32
CA ILE A 64 -18.24 -13.39 2.62
C ILE A 64 -18.25 -13.15 4.14
N LEU A 65 -18.78 -14.07 4.93
CA LEU A 65 -18.79 -13.94 6.39
C LEU A 65 -17.36 -14.04 6.97
N ASN A 66 -16.52 -14.87 6.39
CA ASN A 66 -15.12 -14.94 6.77
C ASN A 66 -14.35 -13.64 6.48
N TRP A 67 -14.67 -12.95 5.40
CA TRP A 67 -14.15 -11.60 5.13
C TRP A 67 -14.41 -10.65 6.31
N TYR A 68 -15.65 -10.59 6.82
CA TYR A 68 -15.98 -9.75 7.97
C TYR A 68 -15.17 -10.13 9.22
N ARG A 69 -14.99 -11.42 9.44
CA ARG A 69 -14.21 -11.95 10.57
C ARG A 69 -12.73 -11.59 10.46
N GLU A 70 -12.11 -11.80 9.32
CA GLU A 70 -10.69 -11.49 9.10
C GLU A 70 -10.39 -10.01 9.26
N GLU A 71 -11.21 -9.14 8.68
CA GLU A 71 -11.09 -7.69 8.86
C GLU A 71 -11.14 -7.30 10.34
N GLY A 72 -12.05 -7.90 11.09
CA GLY A 72 -12.20 -7.63 12.52
C GLY A 72 -10.93 -7.85 13.32
N PHE A 73 -10.24 -8.94 13.06
CA PHE A 73 -8.95 -9.23 13.73
C PHE A 73 -7.84 -8.29 13.28
N ILE A 74 -7.78 -7.97 12.00
CA ILE A 74 -6.80 -7.02 11.46
C ILE A 74 -6.98 -5.64 12.10
N PHE A 75 -8.19 -5.13 12.17
CA PHE A 75 -8.49 -3.81 12.75
C PHE A 75 -8.19 -3.78 14.26
N LYS A 76 -8.50 -4.85 14.96
CA LYS A 76 -8.17 -4.96 16.39
C LYS A 76 -6.66 -4.88 16.65
N GLY A 77 -5.85 -5.42 15.76
CA GLY A 77 -4.38 -5.31 15.82
C GLY A 77 -3.81 -3.96 15.40
N GLY A 78 -4.64 -3.02 15.00
CA GLY A 78 -4.21 -1.66 14.63
C GLY A 78 -3.83 -1.49 13.16
N SER A 79 -4.12 -2.46 12.31
CA SER A 79 -3.75 -2.48 10.90
C SER A 79 -4.95 -2.19 9.98
N GLY A 80 -4.66 -1.95 8.71
CA GLY A 80 -5.66 -1.74 7.67
C GLY A 80 -5.74 -2.90 6.67
N ALA A 81 -6.89 -3.08 6.06
CA ALA A 81 -7.14 -4.15 5.11
C ALA A 81 -7.85 -3.63 3.85
N GLY A 82 -7.54 -4.24 2.72
CA GLY A 82 -8.25 -4.02 1.47
C GLY A 82 -8.51 -5.33 0.75
N LEU A 83 -9.50 -5.33 -0.13
CA LEU A 83 -9.78 -6.49 -0.98
C LEU A 83 -10.55 -6.07 -2.22
N ASN A 84 -10.52 -6.94 -3.22
CA ASN A 84 -11.35 -6.85 -4.41
C ASN A 84 -12.58 -7.75 -4.24
N ILE A 85 -13.77 -7.18 -4.37
CA ILE A 85 -15.04 -7.90 -4.20
C ILE A 85 -15.69 -8.33 -5.52
N SER A 86 -14.98 -8.23 -6.63
CA SER A 86 -15.52 -8.45 -7.97
C SER A 86 -15.91 -9.90 -8.28
N ARG A 87 -15.43 -10.87 -7.51
CA ARG A 87 -15.84 -12.28 -7.66
C ARG A 87 -17.27 -12.52 -7.21
N ILE A 88 -17.79 -11.67 -6.32
CA ILE A 88 -19.16 -11.78 -5.85
C ILE A 88 -20.10 -11.47 -7.01
N ARG A 89 -21.04 -12.40 -7.29
CA ARG A 89 -22.02 -12.20 -8.36
C ARG A 89 -22.84 -10.94 -8.17
N SER A 90 -23.21 -10.35 -9.29
CA SER A 90 -23.98 -9.11 -9.28
C SER A 90 -25.42 -9.31 -8.78
N SER A 91 -26.05 -8.22 -8.37
CA SER A 91 -27.48 -8.17 -8.05
C SER A 91 -28.41 -8.53 -9.23
N LYS A 92 -27.85 -8.56 -10.43
CA LYS A 92 -28.56 -8.93 -11.69
C LYS A 92 -28.47 -10.42 -12.01
N GLU A 93 -27.68 -11.19 -11.27
CA GLU A 93 -27.43 -12.62 -11.49
C GLU A 93 -28.28 -13.48 -10.55
N LEU A 94 -28.56 -14.71 -10.98
CA LEU A 94 -29.44 -15.62 -10.24
C LEU A 94 -28.66 -16.43 -9.19
N LEU A 95 -29.34 -16.72 -8.09
CA LEU A 95 -28.90 -17.70 -7.11
C LEU A 95 -29.20 -19.12 -7.59
N SER A 96 -28.43 -20.10 -7.16
CA SER A 96 -28.65 -21.51 -7.44
C SER A 96 -29.99 -22.02 -6.90
N SER A 97 -30.51 -21.41 -5.83
CA SER A 97 -31.80 -21.70 -5.20
C SER A 97 -32.97 -20.97 -5.86
N GLY A 98 -32.72 -20.17 -6.90
CA GLY A 98 -33.71 -19.28 -7.51
C GLY A 98 -33.75 -17.89 -6.86
N GLY A 99 -34.20 -16.89 -7.63
CA GLY A 99 -34.19 -15.50 -7.22
C GLY A 99 -32.89 -14.78 -7.54
N THR A 100 -32.89 -13.47 -7.40
CA THR A 100 -31.71 -12.61 -7.67
C THR A 100 -30.77 -12.52 -6.47
N ALA A 101 -29.48 -12.37 -6.74
CA ALA A 101 -28.46 -12.18 -5.71
C ALA A 101 -28.53 -10.77 -5.08
N SER A 102 -27.95 -10.62 -3.89
CA SER A 102 -27.87 -9.32 -3.20
C SER A 102 -26.84 -8.38 -3.85
N GLY A 103 -25.79 -8.93 -4.43
CA GLY A 103 -24.70 -8.18 -5.03
C GLY A 103 -23.62 -7.71 -4.05
N PRO A 104 -22.45 -7.35 -4.57
CA PRO A 104 -21.29 -6.99 -3.73
C PRO A 104 -21.51 -5.73 -2.90
N VAL A 105 -22.25 -4.75 -3.40
CA VAL A 105 -22.50 -3.49 -2.67
C VAL A 105 -23.32 -3.72 -1.40
N SER A 106 -24.28 -4.65 -1.42
CA SER A 106 -25.02 -5.04 -0.21
C SER A 106 -24.13 -5.69 0.84
N PHE A 107 -23.26 -6.61 0.44
CA PHE A 107 -22.31 -7.25 1.37
C PHE A 107 -21.26 -6.29 1.87
N MET A 108 -20.82 -5.35 1.04
CA MET A 108 -19.91 -4.26 1.42
C MET A 108 -20.53 -3.41 2.54
N ARG A 109 -21.82 -3.15 2.51
CA ARG A 109 -22.52 -2.42 3.57
C ARG A 109 -22.42 -3.13 4.92
N GLY A 110 -22.60 -4.44 4.95
CA GLY A 110 -22.44 -5.24 6.18
C GLY A 110 -21.01 -5.19 6.71
N ALA A 111 -20.03 -5.33 5.85
CA ALA A 111 -18.61 -5.21 6.23
C ALA A 111 -18.28 -3.83 6.78
N ASP A 112 -18.80 -2.78 6.18
CA ASP A 112 -18.57 -1.40 6.60
C ASP A 112 -19.16 -1.13 7.99
N ALA A 113 -20.38 -1.58 8.24
CA ALA A 113 -21.03 -1.47 9.54
C ALA A 113 -20.25 -2.24 10.63
N SER A 114 -19.80 -3.45 10.34
CA SER A 114 -18.94 -4.24 11.23
C SER A 114 -17.65 -3.49 11.55
N ALA A 115 -16.98 -2.96 10.54
CA ALA A 115 -15.74 -2.19 10.71
C ALA A 115 -15.92 -0.97 11.64
N GLY A 116 -17.03 -0.28 11.52
CA GLY A 116 -17.36 0.88 12.34
C GLY A 116 -17.50 0.60 13.84
N THR A 117 -17.70 -0.67 14.23
CA THR A 117 -17.82 -1.07 15.64
C THR A 117 -16.51 -1.47 16.29
N ILE A 118 -15.46 -1.66 15.49
CA ILE A 118 -14.17 -2.18 15.98
C ILE A 118 -13.19 -1.03 16.23
N LYS A 119 -12.69 -0.97 17.46
CA LYS A 119 -11.67 -0.02 17.88
C LYS A 119 -10.35 -0.75 18.09
N SER A 120 -9.27 -0.21 17.52
CA SER A 120 -7.94 -0.76 17.69
C SER A 120 -7.23 -0.22 18.92
N GLY A 121 -6.40 -1.05 19.53
CA GLY A 121 -5.31 -0.68 20.45
C GLY A 121 -5.63 0.35 21.54
N GLY A 122 -6.80 0.31 22.11
CA GLY A 122 -7.12 1.13 23.28
C GLY A 122 -7.92 2.40 23.04
N ALA A 123 -8.64 2.58 21.96
CA ALA A 123 -9.82 3.43 21.99
C ALA A 123 -10.05 4.45 20.85
N THR A 124 -9.07 4.90 20.11
CA THR A 124 -9.29 6.10 19.27
C THR A 124 -9.11 5.89 17.78
N ARG A 125 -8.41 4.84 17.34
CA ARG A 125 -8.16 4.63 15.91
C ARG A 125 -9.33 3.89 15.26
N ARG A 126 -9.91 4.52 14.25
CA ARG A 126 -10.94 3.89 13.40
C ARG A 126 -10.32 2.82 12.51
N ALA A 127 -11.12 1.81 12.13
CA ALA A 127 -10.77 0.84 11.12
C ALA A 127 -10.43 1.55 9.80
N ALA A 128 -9.36 1.10 9.15
CA ALA A 128 -8.99 1.56 7.83
C ALA A 128 -9.20 0.42 6.83
N LYS A 129 -10.02 0.65 5.80
CA LYS A 129 -10.29 -0.37 4.80
C LYS A 129 -10.37 0.21 3.40
N MET A 130 -10.11 -0.67 2.41
CA MET A 130 -10.28 -0.41 0.99
C MET A 130 -11.20 -1.47 0.41
N VAL A 131 -12.14 -1.04 -0.42
CA VAL A 131 -12.95 -1.94 -1.23
C VAL A 131 -12.71 -1.61 -2.70
N VAL A 132 -12.32 -2.62 -3.46
CA VAL A 132 -12.03 -2.51 -4.90
C VAL A 132 -13.09 -3.27 -5.69
N LEU A 133 -13.60 -2.65 -6.75
CA LEU A 133 -14.47 -3.32 -7.72
C LEU A 133 -13.93 -3.08 -9.14
N ASP A 134 -13.90 -4.17 -9.94
CA ASP A 134 -13.47 -4.09 -11.33
C ASP A 134 -14.50 -3.33 -12.17
N ILE A 135 -13.99 -2.54 -13.11
CA ILE A 135 -14.81 -1.69 -13.98
C ILE A 135 -15.85 -2.47 -14.80
N ASP A 136 -15.58 -3.73 -15.08
CA ASP A 136 -16.46 -4.60 -15.87
C ASP A 136 -17.53 -5.35 -15.05
N HIS A 137 -17.58 -5.10 -13.74
CA HIS A 137 -18.61 -5.71 -12.89
C HIS A 137 -19.99 -5.14 -13.20
N PRO A 138 -21.06 -5.98 -13.29
CA PRO A 138 -22.39 -5.48 -13.61
C PRO A 138 -22.98 -4.47 -12.63
N ASP A 139 -22.53 -4.47 -11.35
CA ASP A 139 -22.97 -3.50 -10.33
C ASP A 139 -22.06 -2.28 -10.20
N ILE A 140 -21.20 -2.02 -11.19
CA ILE A 140 -20.19 -0.95 -11.11
C ILE A 140 -20.80 0.44 -10.95
N GLU A 141 -21.93 0.73 -11.59
CA GLU A 141 -22.57 2.06 -11.47
C GLU A 141 -23.06 2.31 -10.05
N GLU A 142 -23.70 1.31 -9.44
CA GLU A 142 -24.12 1.38 -8.03
C GLU A 142 -22.92 1.63 -7.11
N PHE A 143 -21.83 0.90 -7.31
CA PHE A 143 -20.61 1.06 -6.54
C PHE A 143 -20.02 2.48 -6.65
N ILE A 144 -19.95 3.01 -7.86
CA ILE A 144 -19.41 4.37 -8.11
C ILE A 144 -20.21 5.43 -7.36
N GLU A 145 -21.53 5.32 -7.33
CA GLU A 145 -22.43 6.31 -6.79
C GLU A 145 -22.70 6.17 -5.28
N THR A 146 -22.29 5.06 -4.67
CA THR A 146 -22.64 4.69 -3.30
C THR A 146 -22.32 5.79 -2.29
N LYS A 147 -21.11 6.30 -2.28
CA LYS A 147 -20.69 7.31 -1.29
C LYS A 147 -21.24 8.71 -1.60
N ALA A 148 -21.36 9.08 -2.86
CA ALA A 148 -21.96 10.35 -3.24
C ALA A 148 -23.42 10.45 -2.78
N ARG A 149 -24.19 9.35 -2.87
CA ARG A 149 -25.54 9.28 -2.34
C ARG A 149 -25.60 9.41 -0.82
N GLU A 150 -24.65 8.83 -0.10
CA GLU A 150 -24.57 8.99 1.35
C GLU A 150 -24.20 10.42 1.76
N GLU A 151 -23.35 11.11 0.99
CA GLU A 151 -23.06 12.54 1.20
C GLU A 151 -24.32 13.41 1.04
N ASP A 152 -25.18 13.12 0.09
CA ASP A 152 -26.45 13.83 -0.07
C ASP A 152 -27.35 13.64 1.15
N LYS A 153 -27.39 12.41 1.71
CA LYS A 153 -28.10 12.14 2.96
C LYS A 153 -27.52 12.90 4.15
N ILE A 154 -26.18 12.97 4.26
CA ILE A 154 -25.50 13.73 5.31
C ILE A 154 -25.91 15.20 5.27
N ARG A 155 -25.91 15.81 4.08
CA ARG A 155 -26.33 17.21 3.90
C ARG A 155 -27.79 17.40 4.31
N ALA A 156 -28.68 16.54 3.85
CA ALA A 156 -30.12 16.61 4.17
C ALA A 156 -30.37 16.44 5.68
N LEU A 157 -29.68 15.49 6.33
CA LEU A 157 -29.82 15.26 7.78
C LEU A 157 -29.23 16.42 8.60
N ARG A 158 -28.10 17.00 8.17
CA ARG A 158 -27.54 18.20 8.79
C ARG A 158 -28.50 19.38 8.71
N ASP A 159 -29.09 19.60 7.55
CA ASP A 159 -30.08 20.68 7.35
C ASP A 159 -31.34 20.46 8.22
N ALA A 160 -31.67 19.20 8.51
CA ALA A 160 -32.77 18.83 9.42
C ALA A 160 -32.38 18.90 10.92
N GLY A 161 -31.15 19.26 11.25
CA GLY A 161 -30.67 19.46 12.61
C GLY A 161 -30.03 18.25 13.30
N PHE A 162 -29.73 17.17 12.56
CA PHE A 162 -28.99 16.02 13.09
C PHE A 162 -27.50 16.34 13.20
N ASP A 163 -26.83 15.74 14.20
CA ASP A 163 -25.39 15.89 14.43
C ASP A 163 -24.61 14.98 13.48
N MET A 164 -24.20 15.53 12.34
CA MET A 164 -23.48 14.83 11.27
C MET A 164 -21.99 15.11 11.24
N ASP A 165 -21.42 15.71 12.29
CA ASP A 165 -19.97 15.94 12.39
C ASP A 165 -19.20 14.62 12.57
N LEU A 166 -17.93 14.63 12.19
CA LEU A 166 -17.03 13.49 12.42
C LEU A 166 -16.94 13.19 13.92
N GLY A 167 -17.55 12.09 14.35
CA GLY A 167 -17.67 11.76 15.77
C GLY A 167 -18.97 12.24 16.41
N GLY A 168 -19.84 12.91 15.65
CA GLY A 168 -21.17 13.28 16.08
C GLY A 168 -22.04 12.05 16.36
N ARG A 169 -23.12 12.29 17.13
CA ARG A 169 -23.98 11.19 17.59
C ARG A 169 -24.74 10.50 16.44
N ASP A 170 -25.11 11.25 15.43
CA ASP A 170 -26.04 10.79 14.39
C ASP A 170 -25.34 10.29 13.12
N ILE A 171 -24.02 10.55 12.96
CA ILE A 171 -23.24 10.11 11.78
C ILE A 171 -23.21 8.59 11.61
N VAL A 172 -23.36 7.84 12.70
CA VAL A 172 -23.39 6.36 12.67
C VAL A 172 -24.59 5.78 11.94
N SER A 173 -25.64 6.58 11.70
CA SER A 173 -26.82 6.18 10.93
C SER A 173 -26.58 6.20 9.41
N VAL A 174 -25.53 6.86 8.95
CA VAL A 174 -25.15 6.93 7.54
C VAL A 174 -24.19 5.79 7.21
N GLN A 175 -24.36 5.16 6.04
CA GLN A 175 -23.66 3.94 5.65
C GLN A 175 -22.37 4.26 4.86
N TYR A 176 -21.53 3.26 4.68
CA TYR A 176 -20.30 3.31 3.86
C TYR A 176 -19.27 4.37 4.28
N GLN A 177 -19.19 4.69 5.59
CA GLN A 177 -18.30 5.75 6.09
C GLN A 177 -16.92 5.26 6.53
N ASN A 178 -16.67 3.94 6.55
CA ASN A 178 -15.46 3.35 7.12
C ASN A 178 -14.49 2.82 6.05
N ALA A 179 -14.85 2.86 4.78
CA ALA A 179 -14.03 2.35 3.68
C ALA A 179 -13.69 3.43 2.66
N ASN A 180 -12.48 3.35 2.11
CA ASN A 180 -12.15 3.95 0.83
C ASN A 180 -12.60 3.00 -0.29
N ASN A 181 -13.17 3.53 -1.35
CA ASN A 181 -13.59 2.76 -2.51
C ASN A 181 -12.71 3.09 -3.71
N SER A 182 -12.30 2.07 -4.46
CA SER A 182 -11.56 2.26 -5.72
C SER A 182 -12.13 1.39 -6.83
N VAL A 183 -12.14 1.95 -8.03
CA VAL A 183 -12.48 1.24 -9.26
C VAL A 183 -11.21 0.75 -9.92
N ARG A 184 -11.16 -0.54 -10.24
CA ARG A 184 -10.04 -1.14 -10.95
C ARG A 184 -10.30 -1.06 -12.44
N VAL A 185 -9.56 -0.19 -13.15
CA VAL A 185 -9.74 0.05 -14.58
C VAL A 185 -8.68 -0.70 -15.40
N SER A 186 -9.13 -1.25 -16.53
CA SER A 186 -8.25 -1.92 -17.50
C SER A 186 -7.80 -0.96 -18.61
N ASP A 187 -6.72 -1.30 -19.31
CA ASP A 187 -6.29 -0.59 -20.51
C ASP A 187 -7.38 -0.62 -21.58
N ALA A 188 -8.10 -1.74 -21.71
CA ALA A 188 -9.21 -1.86 -22.64
C ALA A 188 -10.34 -0.86 -22.34
N PHE A 189 -10.67 -0.67 -21.06
CA PHE A 189 -11.65 0.33 -20.67
C PHE A 189 -11.17 1.75 -20.98
N MET A 190 -9.92 2.07 -20.61
CA MET A 190 -9.36 3.41 -20.88
C MET A 190 -9.29 3.71 -22.38
N ALA A 191 -8.95 2.74 -23.22
CA ALA A 191 -9.01 2.89 -24.67
C ALA A 191 -10.45 3.13 -25.16
N ALA A 192 -11.43 2.43 -24.58
CA ALA A 192 -12.84 2.65 -24.92
C ALA A 192 -13.30 4.08 -24.53
N VAL A 193 -12.83 4.59 -23.39
CA VAL A 193 -13.09 5.99 -22.99
C VAL A 193 -12.50 6.97 -23.98
N GLU A 194 -11.25 6.79 -24.36
CA GLU A 194 -10.52 7.67 -25.29
C GLU A 194 -11.18 7.70 -26.67
N HIS A 195 -11.64 6.56 -27.18
CA HIS A 195 -12.21 6.42 -28.50
C HIS A 195 -13.75 6.50 -28.54
N GLY A 196 -14.41 6.80 -27.41
CA GLY A 196 -15.87 6.92 -27.35
C GLY A 196 -16.60 5.61 -27.68
N LYS A 197 -16.10 4.47 -27.22
CA LYS A 197 -16.62 3.14 -27.53
C LYS A 197 -17.51 2.61 -26.39
N PRO A 198 -18.44 1.70 -26.71
CA PRO A 198 -19.16 0.94 -25.69
C PRO A 198 -18.23 -0.02 -24.95
N PHE A 199 -18.61 -0.35 -23.71
CA PHE A 199 -17.87 -1.27 -22.87
C PHE A 199 -18.81 -2.29 -22.23
N GLY A 200 -18.45 -3.58 -22.30
CA GLY A 200 -19.26 -4.66 -21.76
C GLY A 200 -19.07 -4.89 -20.28
N LEU A 201 -20.18 -5.04 -19.56
CA LEU A 201 -20.20 -5.47 -18.17
C LEU A 201 -20.41 -6.99 -18.14
N MET A 202 -19.51 -7.70 -17.46
CA MET A 202 -19.36 -9.14 -17.59
C MET A 202 -20.01 -9.91 -16.43
N SER A 203 -20.70 -11.00 -16.76
CA SER A 203 -21.23 -11.95 -15.78
C SER A 203 -20.11 -12.54 -14.91
N ARG A 204 -20.40 -12.75 -13.63
CA ARG A 204 -19.53 -13.44 -12.68
C ARG A 204 -19.85 -14.93 -12.54
N THR A 205 -21.02 -15.35 -12.99
CA THR A 205 -21.45 -16.76 -12.95
C THR A 205 -21.28 -17.49 -14.28
N GLU A 206 -21.32 -16.77 -15.39
CA GLU A 206 -21.15 -17.31 -16.75
C GLU A 206 -19.97 -16.61 -17.42
N PRO A 207 -18.77 -17.21 -17.43
CA PRO A 207 -17.60 -16.62 -18.06
C PRO A 207 -17.88 -16.18 -19.52
N ASP A 208 -17.30 -15.05 -19.92
CA ASP A 208 -17.40 -14.47 -21.27
C ASP A 208 -18.80 -13.95 -21.67
N LYS A 209 -19.79 -13.98 -20.77
CA LYS A 209 -21.11 -13.44 -21.03
C LYS A 209 -21.19 -11.96 -20.67
N VAL A 210 -21.55 -11.15 -21.65
CA VAL A 210 -21.87 -9.74 -21.45
C VAL A 210 -23.32 -9.63 -20.94
N LEU A 211 -23.49 -9.09 -19.71
CA LEU A 211 -24.82 -8.87 -19.13
C LEU A 211 -25.39 -7.52 -19.52
N ASP A 212 -24.56 -6.52 -19.69
CA ASP A 212 -24.95 -5.16 -20.02
C ASP A 212 -23.84 -4.49 -20.81
N THR A 213 -24.18 -3.43 -21.52
CA THR A 213 -23.21 -2.62 -22.27
C THR A 213 -23.46 -1.16 -21.94
N VAL A 214 -22.39 -0.45 -21.60
CA VAL A 214 -22.43 0.97 -21.22
C VAL A 214 -21.53 1.80 -22.13
N ASP A 215 -21.81 3.09 -22.22
CA ASP A 215 -20.87 4.03 -22.83
C ASP A 215 -19.68 4.24 -21.89
N ALA A 216 -18.48 3.93 -22.36
CA ALA A 216 -17.28 3.98 -21.52
C ALA A 216 -16.99 5.41 -21.04
N LYS A 217 -17.19 6.42 -21.90
CA LYS A 217 -16.95 7.82 -21.57
C LYS A 217 -17.94 8.35 -20.55
N GLU A 218 -19.22 7.96 -20.66
CA GLU A 218 -20.24 8.29 -19.66
C GLU A 218 -19.93 7.65 -18.31
N LEU A 219 -19.52 6.38 -18.31
CA LEU A 219 -19.15 5.69 -17.08
C LEU A 219 -17.94 6.34 -16.39
N PHE A 220 -16.92 6.71 -17.15
CA PHE A 220 -15.76 7.44 -16.63
C PHE A 220 -16.17 8.82 -16.09
N GLY A 221 -17.09 9.50 -16.76
CA GLY A 221 -17.67 10.77 -16.29
C GLY A 221 -18.38 10.62 -14.93
N LYS A 222 -19.09 9.51 -14.70
CA LYS A 222 -19.72 9.22 -13.40
C LYS A 222 -18.68 9.02 -12.30
N ILE A 223 -17.58 8.35 -12.59
CA ILE A 223 -16.46 8.21 -11.64
C ILE A 223 -15.90 9.58 -11.28
N ALA A 224 -15.61 10.40 -12.28
CA ALA A 224 -15.08 11.75 -12.06
C ALA A 224 -16.04 12.63 -11.25
N GLN A 225 -17.33 12.58 -11.54
CA GLN A 225 -18.35 13.35 -10.82
C GLN A 225 -18.44 12.91 -9.35
N ALA A 226 -18.50 11.61 -9.08
CA ALA A 226 -18.55 11.08 -7.71
C ALA A 226 -17.29 11.46 -6.92
N ALA A 227 -16.12 11.33 -7.53
CA ALA A 227 -14.85 11.70 -6.92
C ALA A 227 -14.78 13.21 -6.59
N TRP A 228 -15.33 14.05 -7.45
CA TRP A 228 -15.43 15.48 -7.19
C TRP A 228 -16.37 15.79 -6.02
N GLU A 229 -17.48 15.07 -5.90
CA GLU A 229 -18.48 15.29 -4.85
C GLU A 229 -18.04 14.83 -3.46
N CYS A 230 -17.31 13.69 -3.36
CA CYS A 230 -17.01 13.06 -2.07
C CYS A 230 -15.62 12.42 -1.96
N ALA A 231 -14.71 12.71 -2.88
CA ALA A 231 -13.34 12.17 -2.96
C ALA A 231 -13.25 10.65 -3.22
N ASP A 232 -14.35 9.96 -3.44
CA ASP A 232 -14.43 8.54 -3.81
C ASP A 232 -15.34 8.36 -5.05
N PRO A 233 -15.08 7.33 -5.88
CA PRO A 233 -14.00 6.35 -5.77
C PRO A 233 -12.66 6.85 -6.30
N GLY A 234 -11.56 6.22 -5.84
CA GLY A 234 -10.27 6.32 -6.48
C GLY A 234 -10.17 5.40 -7.70
N LEU A 235 -9.06 5.50 -8.44
CA LEU A 235 -8.76 4.64 -9.58
C LEU A 235 -7.50 3.81 -9.33
N GLN A 236 -7.53 2.56 -9.75
CA GLN A 236 -6.37 1.67 -9.80
C GLN A 236 -6.24 1.12 -11.23
N TYR A 237 -5.08 1.30 -11.84
CA TYR A 237 -4.81 0.90 -13.23
C TYR A 237 -4.28 -0.53 -13.28
N ASP A 238 -5.17 -1.47 -13.47
CA ASP A 238 -4.93 -2.91 -13.34
C ASP A 238 -3.75 -3.42 -14.19
N ASP A 239 -3.74 -3.11 -15.46
CA ASP A 239 -2.70 -3.61 -16.38
C ASP A 239 -1.33 -2.98 -16.10
N THR A 240 -1.31 -1.68 -15.78
CA THR A 240 -0.08 -0.98 -15.39
C THR A 240 0.51 -1.55 -14.09
N ILE A 241 -0.33 -1.76 -13.08
CA ILE A 241 0.10 -2.35 -11.80
C ILE A 241 0.69 -3.74 -12.03
N ASN A 242 0.01 -4.59 -12.78
CA ASN A 242 0.48 -5.95 -13.06
C ASN A 242 1.69 -6.00 -14.00
N ALA A 243 1.95 -4.97 -14.79
CA ALA A 243 3.18 -4.86 -15.59
C ALA A 243 4.44 -4.69 -14.72
N TRP A 244 4.31 -4.21 -13.50
CA TRP A 244 5.39 -4.07 -12.51
C TRP A 244 5.38 -5.16 -11.43
N HIS A 245 4.53 -6.16 -11.59
CA HIS A 245 4.39 -7.25 -10.63
C HIS A 245 5.59 -8.18 -10.68
N THR A 246 6.23 -8.41 -9.54
CA THR A 246 7.42 -9.27 -9.43
C THR A 246 7.09 -10.77 -9.37
N THR A 247 5.87 -11.13 -8.98
CA THR A 247 5.46 -12.53 -8.75
C THR A 247 4.20 -12.95 -9.51
N PRO A 248 4.12 -12.68 -10.83
CA PRO A 248 2.91 -12.95 -11.62
C PRO A 248 2.59 -14.45 -11.78
N ASN A 249 3.57 -15.33 -11.63
CA ASN A 249 3.35 -16.77 -11.72
C ASN A 249 2.71 -17.36 -10.44
N SER A 250 2.65 -16.59 -9.38
CA SER A 250 1.98 -16.98 -8.12
C SER A 250 0.57 -16.40 -7.97
N GLY A 251 0.21 -15.44 -8.79
CA GLY A 251 -1.11 -14.82 -8.80
C GLY A 251 -1.08 -13.41 -9.37
N ARG A 252 -2.27 -12.87 -9.63
CA ARG A 252 -2.45 -11.51 -10.13
C ARG A 252 -2.61 -10.54 -8.97
N ILE A 253 -2.18 -9.30 -9.12
CA ILE A 253 -2.51 -8.22 -8.20
C ILE A 253 -3.92 -7.74 -8.53
N ASN A 254 -4.85 -7.86 -7.55
CA ASN A 254 -6.25 -7.50 -7.72
C ASN A 254 -6.68 -6.31 -6.85
N ALA A 255 -5.95 -6.01 -5.79
CA ALA A 255 -6.35 -5.05 -4.78
C ALA A 255 -5.15 -4.35 -4.14
N SER A 256 -5.45 -3.44 -3.23
CA SER A 256 -4.49 -2.72 -2.41
C SER A 256 -4.91 -2.69 -0.94
N ASN A 257 -4.00 -2.18 -0.11
CA ASN A 257 -4.32 -1.72 1.24
C ASN A 257 -5.19 -0.44 1.21
N PRO A 258 -5.66 0.09 2.35
CA PRO A 258 -6.55 1.24 2.40
C PRO A 258 -6.05 2.51 1.71
N CYS A 259 -4.77 2.80 1.77
CA CYS A 259 -4.19 4.02 1.20
C CYS A 259 -3.63 3.82 -0.22
N SER A 260 -3.77 2.64 -0.78
CA SER A 260 -3.35 2.26 -2.14
C SER A 260 -1.85 2.26 -2.43
N GLU A 261 -0.99 2.38 -1.41
CA GLU A 261 0.46 2.32 -1.62
C GLU A 261 1.02 0.89 -1.70
N TYR A 262 0.32 -0.09 -1.13
CA TYR A 262 0.72 -1.50 -1.15
C TYR A 262 -0.16 -2.28 -2.11
N MET A 263 0.44 -2.77 -3.18
CA MET A 263 -0.17 -3.55 -4.24
C MET A 263 0.54 -4.89 -4.33
N SER A 264 -0.13 -5.99 -4.00
CA SER A 264 0.47 -7.34 -3.99
C SER A 264 -0.60 -8.42 -4.09
N LEU A 265 -0.17 -9.67 -3.92
CA LEU A 265 -1.04 -10.84 -3.95
C LEU A 265 -2.15 -10.77 -2.91
N ASP A 266 -3.27 -11.44 -3.21
CA ASP A 266 -4.32 -11.68 -2.23
C ASP A 266 -3.79 -12.48 -1.03
N ASN A 267 -4.39 -12.28 0.14
CA ASN A 267 -4.00 -12.90 1.41
C ASN A 267 -2.53 -12.64 1.76
N SER A 268 -2.09 -11.41 1.59
CA SER A 268 -0.74 -10.97 1.92
C SER A 268 -0.74 -9.83 2.92
N SER A 269 0.41 -9.57 3.48
CA SER A 269 0.63 -8.44 4.37
C SER A 269 1.98 -7.81 4.14
N CYS A 270 2.12 -6.57 4.59
CA CYS A 270 3.33 -5.79 4.45
C CYS A 270 3.59 -4.99 5.73
N ASN A 271 4.77 -5.15 6.30
CA ASN A 271 5.26 -4.24 7.32
C ASN A 271 5.88 -3.01 6.65
N LEU A 272 5.72 -1.87 7.30
CA LEU A 272 6.19 -0.58 6.79
C LEU A 272 7.21 0.04 7.73
N ALA A 273 8.10 0.83 7.14
CA ALA A 273 8.96 1.75 7.87
C ALA A 273 9.17 2.99 6.99
N SER A 274 9.32 4.15 7.62
CA SER A 274 9.50 5.40 6.90
C SER A 274 10.72 6.15 7.41
N LEU A 275 11.57 6.56 6.47
CA LEU A 275 12.75 7.40 6.72
C LEU A 275 12.32 8.86 6.83
N ASN A 276 12.96 9.60 7.73
CA ASN A 276 12.77 11.04 7.87
C ASN A 276 13.79 11.77 7.00
N LEU A 277 13.38 12.19 5.80
CA LEU A 277 14.30 12.73 4.79
C LEU A 277 15.10 13.95 5.25
N LEU A 278 14.50 14.81 6.06
CA LEU A 278 15.18 16.02 6.51
C LEU A 278 16.42 15.73 7.39
N LYS A 279 16.46 14.56 8.03
CA LYS A 279 17.61 14.12 8.84
C LYS A 279 18.85 13.77 8.01
N PHE A 280 18.69 13.60 6.71
CA PHE A 280 19.79 13.28 5.79
C PHE A 280 20.32 14.51 5.06
N LEU A 281 19.84 15.71 5.40
CA LEU A 281 20.38 16.96 4.93
C LEU A 281 21.45 17.44 5.91
N ASP A 282 22.66 17.70 5.42
CA ASP A 282 23.75 18.21 6.24
C ASP A 282 23.68 19.75 6.41
N GLU A 283 24.57 20.30 7.21
CA GLU A 283 24.66 21.74 7.50
C GLU A 283 25.04 22.60 6.29
N ASN A 284 25.51 21.99 5.20
CA ASN A 284 25.89 22.65 3.95
C ASN A 284 24.82 22.43 2.85
N ASP A 285 23.62 22.00 3.21
CA ASP A 285 22.54 21.69 2.30
C ASP A 285 22.85 20.56 1.30
N HIS A 286 23.74 19.62 1.67
CA HIS A 286 23.99 18.43 0.89
C HIS A 286 23.17 17.26 1.45
N PHE A 287 22.54 16.50 0.53
CA PHE A 287 21.90 15.24 0.89
C PHE A 287 22.96 14.17 1.11
N ASP A 288 23.02 13.62 2.33
CA ASP A 288 24.01 12.63 2.75
C ASP A 288 23.65 11.24 2.20
N VAL A 289 24.13 10.96 0.99
CA VAL A 289 23.89 9.71 0.27
C VAL A 289 24.39 8.48 1.03
N GLU A 290 25.55 8.56 1.65
CA GLU A 290 26.17 7.45 2.37
C GLU A 290 25.32 7.08 3.61
N LYS A 291 24.96 8.07 4.42
CA LYS A 291 24.10 7.86 5.59
C LYS A 291 22.73 7.33 5.20
N PHE A 292 22.12 7.87 4.14
CA PHE A 292 20.84 7.41 3.63
C PHE A 292 20.90 5.96 3.15
N THR A 293 21.92 5.60 2.39
CA THR A 293 22.14 4.23 1.93
C THR A 293 22.27 3.26 3.09
N ARG A 294 23.09 3.62 4.11
CA ARG A 294 23.26 2.79 5.30
C ARG A 294 21.95 2.64 6.08
N ALA A 295 21.19 3.71 6.20
CA ALA A 295 19.88 3.69 6.85
C ALA A 295 18.92 2.71 6.16
N VAL A 296 18.83 2.76 4.84
CA VAL A 296 17.97 1.84 4.07
C VAL A 296 18.39 0.38 4.27
N GLU A 297 19.69 0.08 4.23
CA GLU A 297 20.21 -1.27 4.48
C GLU A 297 19.79 -1.81 5.85
N LEU A 298 19.96 -0.99 6.89
CA LEU A 298 19.60 -1.37 8.26
C LEU A 298 18.10 -1.61 8.41
N VAL A 299 17.28 -0.73 7.86
CA VAL A 299 15.82 -0.80 7.97
C VAL A 299 15.28 -2.00 7.20
N ILE A 300 15.74 -2.26 5.99
CA ILE A 300 15.34 -3.45 5.22
C ILE A 300 15.70 -4.73 5.98
N THR A 301 16.90 -4.80 6.54
CA THR A 301 17.34 -5.96 7.32
C THR A 301 16.44 -6.16 8.55
N ALA A 302 16.14 -5.09 9.30
CA ALA A 302 15.27 -5.14 10.47
C ALA A 302 13.84 -5.57 10.11
N MET A 303 13.30 -5.05 9.03
CA MET A 303 11.95 -5.39 8.56
C MET A 303 11.87 -6.86 8.13
N ASP A 304 12.86 -7.38 7.44
CA ASP A 304 12.89 -8.78 7.05
C ASP A 304 13.02 -9.72 8.28
N ILE A 305 13.86 -9.36 9.24
CA ILE A 305 13.96 -10.09 10.52
C ILE A 305 12.61 -10.13 11.24
N SER A 306 11.84 -9.06 11.21
CA SER A 306 10.54 -8.99 11.90
C SER A 306 9.54 -10.02 11.39
N ILE A 307 9.61 -10.41 10.14
CA ILE A 307 8.76 -11.48 9.58
C ILE A 307 9.02 -12.83 10.25
N CYS A 308 10.24 -13.06 10.74
CA CYS A 308 10.61 -14.33 11.39
C CYS A 308 9.85 -14.59 12.68
N PHE A 309 9.45 -13.53 13.42
CA PHE A 309 8.73 -13.66 14.70
C PHE A 309 7.29 -13.12 14.64
N ALA A 310 6.85 -12.61 13.49
CA ALA A 310 5.54 -12.00 13.35
C ALA A 310 4.40 -13.01 13.53
N ASP A 311 3.35 -12.58 14.19
CA ASP A 311 2.05 -13.24 14.19
C ASP A 311 1.17 -12.63 13.10
N PHE A 312 0.30 -13.46 12.54
CA PHE A 312 -0.63 -13.09 11.49
C PHE A 312 -2.06 -13.45 11.87
N PRO A 313 -3.08 -12.67 11.44
CA PRO A 313 -4.45 -12.91 11.85
C PRO A 313 -5.07 -14.18 11.27
N THR A 314 -4.53 -14.70 10.16
CA THR A 314 -4.96 -15.96 9.55
C THR A 314 -3.76 -16.76 9.06
N GLU A 315 -3.97 -18.08 8.92
CA GLU A 315 -2.95 -18.98 8.39
C GLU A 315 -2.61 -18.66 6.93
N ALA A 316 -3.60 -18.31 6.10
CA ALA A 316 -3.40 -17.96 4.70
C ALA A 316 -2.50 -16.74 4.54
N ILE A 317 -2.75 -15.68 5.31
CA ILE A 317 -1.92 -14.47 5.32
C ILE A 317 -0.50 -14.80 5.79
N GLY A 318 -0.37 -15.56 6.86
CA GLY A 318 0.93 -15.99 7.39
C GLY A 318 1.74 -16.78 6.38
N LYS A 319 1.11 -17.74 5.71
CA LYS A 319 1.74 -18.54 4.67
C LYS A 319 2.24 -17.68 3.50
N THR A 320 1.40 -16.82 2.97
CA THR A 320 1.76 -15.95 1.85
C THR A 320 2.86 -14.97 2.25
N THR A 321 2.74 -14.33 3.41
CA THR A 321 3.73 -13.34 3.85
C THR A 321 5.10 -13.97 4.12
N ARG A 322 5.16 -15.15 4.73
CA ARG A 322 6.43 -15.87 4.94
C ARG A 322 7.02 -16.35 3.63
N ASN A 323 6.18 -16.72 2.66
CA ASN A 323 6.64 -17.23 1.36
C ASN A 323 7.13 -16.14 0.41
N PHE A 324 6.57 -14.93 0.48
CA PHE A 324 6.92 -13.82 -0.42
C PHE A 324 7.66 -12.68 0.25
N ARG A 325 7.57 -12.53 1.55
CA ARG A 325 8.32 -11.58 2.38
C ARG A 325 8.27 -10.15 1.84
N GLN A 326 7.06 -9.64 1.60
CA GLN A 326 6.85 -8.29 1.11
C GLN A 326 7.19 -7.26 2.20
N LEU A 327 7.93 -6.24 1.82
CA LEU A 327 8.31 -5.11 2.66
C LEU A 327 7.84 -3.80 2.06
N GLY A 328 7.73 -2.78 2.89
CA GLY A 328 7.32 -1.46 2.47
C GLY A 328 8.12 -0.35 3.13
N ILE A 329 9.36 -0.15 2.70
CA ILE A 329 10.13 1.03 3.11
C ILE A 329 9.67 2.24 2.32
N GLY A 330 9.49 3.36 3.01
CA GLY A 330 9.14 4.64 2.42
C GLY A 330 9.84 5.78 3.12
N TYR A 331 9.32 6.98 2.96
CA TYR A 331 9.85 8.16 3.62
C TYR A 331 8.75 9.16 3.98
N ALA A 332 9.11 10.07 4.89
CA ALA A 332 8.33 11.24 5.27
C ALA A 332 9.20 12.49 5.14
N ASN A 333 8.60 13.65 5.27
CA ASN A 333 9.28 14.93 5.27
C ASN A 333 9.87 15.37 3.92
N LEU A 334 9.33 14.84 2.82
CA LEU A 334 9.73 15.30 1.48
C LEU A 334 9.46 16.80 1.30
N GLY A 335 8.26 17.26 1.66
CA GLY A 335 7.89 18.66 1.57
C GLY A 335 8.82 19.57 2.36
N ALA A 336 9.16 19.18 3.59
CA ALA A 336 10.10 19.91 4.44
C ALA A 336 11.51 19.96 3.84
N LEU A 337 12.00 18.84 3.29
CA LEU A 337 13.30 18.78 2.62
C LEU A 337 13.34 19.76 1.44
N LEU A 338 12.31 19.77 0.60
CA LEU A 338 12.25 20.68 -0.55
C LEU A 338 12.23 22.14 -0.10
N MET A 339 11.44 22.46 0.93
CA MET A 339 11.43 23.83 1.48
C MET A 339 12.79 24.24 2.05
N ALA A 340 13.46 23.36 2.78
CA ALA A 340 14.80 23.62 3.31
C ALA A 340 15.82 23.93 2.22
N LEU A 341 15.68 23.29 1.06
CA LEU A 341 16.53 23.48 -0.12
C LEU A 341 16.07 24.63 -1.02
N GLY A 342 14.99 25.32 -0.67
CA GLY A 342 14.42 26.40 -1.50
C GLY A 342 13.81 25.91 -2.83
N LEU A 343 13.39 24.64 -2.88
CA LEU A 343 12.74 24.04 -4.03
C LEU A 343 11.22 24.06 -3.87
N GLY A 344 10.50 24.57 -4.87
CA GLY A 344 9.05 24.50 -4.88
C GLY A 344 8.58 23.05 -4.97
N TYR A 345 7.53 22.70 -4.23
CA TYR A 345 6.94 21.36 -4.32
C TYR A 345 6.48 21.05 -5.74
N ASP A 346 5.77 21.98 -6.38
CA ASP A 346 5.36 21.90 -7.78
C ASP A 346 6.42 22.56 -8.69
N SER A 347 7.62 21.99 -8.69
CA SER A 347 8.71 22.45 -9.55
C SER A 347 9.46 21.27 -10.16
N ASP A 348 10.14 21.51 -11.28
CA ASP A 348 10.97 20.49 -11.91
C ASP A 348 12.12 20.05 -10.99
N GLY A 349 12.72 20.98 -10.25
CA GLY A 349 13.76 20.68 -9.26
C GLY A 349 13.25 19.81 -8.11
N GLY A 350 12.07 20.11 -7.59
CA GLY A 350 11.43 19.28 -6.55
C GLY A 350 11.14 17.86 -7.05
N ARG A 351 10.56 17.74 -8.22
CA ARG A 351 10.28 16.44 -8.86
C ARG A 351 11.54 15.64 -9.14
N ALA A 352 12.60 16.29 -9.64
CA ALA A 352 13.86 15.62 -9.93
C ALA A 352 14.52 15.04 -8.66
N LEU A 353 14.56 15.81 -7.58
CA LEU A 353 15.11 15.35 -6.31
C LEU A 353 14.27 14.22 -5.70
N ALA A 354 12.95 14.35 -5.70
CA ALA A 354 12.04 13.32 -5.21
C ALA A 354 12.22 12.01 -5.98
N ALA A 355 12.28 12.06 -7.31
CA ALA A 355 12.50 10.89 -8.16
C ALA A 355 13.86 10.25 -7.90
N ALA A 356 14.91 11.06 -7.75
CA ALA A 356 16.26 10.59 -7.47
C ALA A 356 16.35 9.85 -6.11
N ILE A 357 15.80 10.43 -5.06
CA ILE A 357 15.80 9.84 -3.72
C ILE A 357 14.98 8.54 -3.72
N THR A 358 13.83 8.52 -4.34
CA THR A 358 12.98 7.33 -4.42
C THR A 358 13.67 6.19 -5.19
N SER A 359 14.35 6.53 -6.28
CA SER A 359 15.14 5.57 -7.04
C SER A 359 16.30 4.98 -6.22
N LEU A 360 17.04 5.83 -5.50
CA LEU A 360 18.12 5.38 -4.62
C LEU A 360 17.59 4.47 -3.51
N MET A 361 16.52 4.88 -2.82
CA MET A 361 15.92 4.09 -1.75
C MET A 361 15.51 2.70 -2.23
N THR A 362 14.81 2.62 -3.35
CA THR A 362 14.33 1.36 -3.90
C THR A 362 15.49 0.51 -4.42
N GLY A 363 16.49 1.12 -5.05
CA GLY A 363 17.70 0.43 -5.52
C GLY A 363 18.50 -0.18 -4.39
N VAL A 364 18.75 0.57 -3.33
CA VAL A 364 19.44 0.07 -2.12
C VAL A 364 18.64 -1.05 -1.48
N SER A 365 17.32 -0.91 -1.40
CA SER A 365 16.43 -1.91 -0.80
C SER A 365 16.52 -3.26 -1.50
N TYR A 366 16.44 -3.29 -2.82
CA TYR A 366 16.55 -4.53 -3.58
C TYR A 366 17.99 -5.06 -3.64
N ARG A 367 18.99 -4.19 -3.65
CA ARG A 367 20.39 -4.65 -3.53
C ARG A 367 20.61 -5.35 -2.19
N ARG A 368 20.12 -4.77 -1.08
CA ARG A 368 20.20 -5.40 0.24
C ARG A 368 19.38 -6.70 0.30
N SER A 369 18.22 -6.73 -0.33
CA SER A 369 17.41 -7.95 -0.46
C SER A 369 18.18 -9.08 -1.17
N ALA A 370 18.91 -8.76 -2.23
CA ALA A 370 19.77 -9.75 -2.92
C ALA A 370 20.93 -10.22 -2.05
N GLU A 371 21.53 -9.35 -1.25
CA GLU A 371 22.56 -9.72 -0.28
C GLU A 371 22.00 -10.62 0.82
N LEU A 372 20.81 -10.31 1.35
CA LEU A 372 20.13 -11.15 2.34
C LEU A 372 19.76 -12.51 1.76
N ALA A 373 19.40 -12.58 0.49
CA ALA A 373 19.13 -13.86 -0.20
C ALA A 373 20.36 -14.76 -0.21
N ALA A 374 21.57 -14.22 -0.32
CA ALA A 374 22.80 -14.98 -0.22
C ALA A 374 23.08 -15.48 1.22
N ILE A 375 22.61 -14.77 2.24
CA ILE A 375 22.86 -15.08 3.65
C ILE A 375 21.81 -16.06 4.19
N VAL A 376 20.52 -15.77 3.98
CA VAL A 376 19.39 -16.49 4.60
C VAL A 376 18.44 -17.15 3.59
N GLY A 377 18.79 -17.10 2.30
CA GLY A 377 18.02 -17.67 1.21
C GLY A 377 17.03 -16.70 0.57
N PRO A 378 16.70 -16.91 -0.71
CA PRO A 378 15.66 -16.15 -1.38
C PRO A 378 14.28 -16.45 -0.79
N TYR A 379 13.27 -15.60 -1.07
CA TYR A 379 11.91 -15.90 -0.65
C TYR A 379 11.40 -17.17 -1.35
N GLY A 380 10.47 -17.89 -0.68
CA GLY A 380 10.05 -19.24 -1.13
C GLY A 380 9.46 -19.28 -2.54
N GLY A 381 8.71 -18.24 -2.95
CA GLY A 381 8.15 -18.14 -4.30
C GLY A 381 9.12 -17.63 -5.37
N TYR A 382 10.39 -17.38 -5.06
CA TYR A 382 11.31 -16.76 -6.00
C TYR A 382 11.63 -17.65 -7.21
N SER A 383 11.90 -18.93 -7.02
CA SER A 383 12.28 -19.82 -8.13
C SER A 383 11.21 -19.88 -9.22
N GLU A 384 9.95 -19.82 -8.84
CA GLU A 384 8.80 -19.77 -9.74
C GLU A 384 8.68 -18.45 -10.50
N ASN A 385 9.16 -17.36 -9.88
CA ASN A 385 9.05 -16.00 -10.37
C ASN A 385 10.39 -15.34 -10.73
N ALA A 386 11.47 -16.10 -10.81
CA ALA A 386 12.82 -15.53 -11.00
C ALA A 386 12.91 -14.67 -12.28
N GLU A 387 12.40 -15.15 -13.39
CA GLU A 387 12.44 -14.42 -14.66
C GLU A 387 11.63 -13.11 -14.61
N PRO A 388 10.33 -13.10 -14.23
CA PRO A 388 9.58 -11.85 -14.13
C PRO A 388 10.11 -10.91 -13.06
N HIS A 389 10.59 -11.40 -11.93
CA HIS A 389 11.19 -10.55 -10.90
C HIS A 389 12.44 -9.83 -11.42
N GLN A 390 13.34 -10.55 -12.06
CA GLN A 390 14.54 -9.98 -12.66
C GLN A 390 14.21 -8.98 -13.78
N ALA A 391 13.19 -9.26 -14.60
CA ALA A 391 12.73 -8.34 -15.63
C ALA A 391 12.21 -7.02 -15.05
N VAL A 392 11.48 -7.07 -13.95
CA VAL A 392 11.01 -5.86 -13.24
C VAL A 392 12.19 -5.06 -12.67
N MET A 393 13.20 -5.71 -12.12
CA MET A 393 14.40 -5.02 -11.63
C MET A 393 15.15 -4.32 -12.76
N ALA A 394 15.32 -4.97 -13.90
CA ALA A 394 15.90 -4.36 -15.09
C ALA A 394 15.09 -3.14 -15.58
N ARG A 395 13.76 -3.24 -15.52
CA ARG A 395 12.85 -2.15 -15.87
C ARG A 395 13.00 -0.94 -14.93
N HIS A 396 13.17 -1.17 -13.63
CA HIS A 396 13.48 -0.10 -12.66
C HIS A 396 14.83 0.56 -12.97
N ARG A 397 15.86 -0.23 -13.25
CA ARG A 397 17.17 0.29 -13.66
C ARG A 397 17.06 1.18 -14.89
N ASP A 398 16.29 0.76 -15.89
CA ASP A 398 16.12 1.52 -17.12
C ASP A 398 15.30 2.80 -16.89
N ALA A 399 14.30 2.75 -16.00
CA ALA A 399 13.53 3.92 -15.59
C ALA A 399 14.41 4.97 -14.88
N ASN A 400 15.37 4.53 -14.06
CA ASN A 400 16.33 5.44 -13.39
C ASN A 400 17.12 6.29 -14.40
N ARG A 401 17.42 5.75 -15.58
CA ARG A 401 18.15 6.46 -16.64
C ARG A 401 17.34 7.60 -17.26
N GLN A 402 16.03 7.62 -17.06
CA GLN A 402 15.14 8.65 -17.58
C GLN A 402 14.97 9.83 -16.62
N VAL A 403 15.48 9.74 -15.41
CA VAL A 403 15.48 10.83 -14.45
C VAL A 403 16.62 11.79 -14.80
N HIS A 404 16.27 13.06 -15.02
CA HIS A 404 17.25 14.10 -15.38
C HIS A 404 17.57 14.95 -14.17
N PRO A 405 18.84 15.00 -13.74
CA PRO A 405 19.24 15.85 -12.64
C PRO A 405 19.25 17.33 -13.06
N LEU A 406 18.85 18.21 -12.17
CA LEU A 406 18.84 19.66 -12.38
C LEU A 406 19.79 20.39 -11.43
N HIS A 407 20.11 19.78 -10.28
CA HIS A 407 20.95 20.36 -9.22
C HIS A 407 22.01 19.36 -8.73
N ASN A 408 22.94 19.84 -7.91
CA ASN A 408 24.05 19.02 -7.40
C ASN A 408 23.57 17.83 -6.55
N ASN A 409 22.53 18.03 -5.71
CA ASN A 409 21.97 16.94 -4.91
C ASN A 409 21.36 15.85 -5.79
N ASP A 410 20.59 16.22 -6.79
CA ASP A 410 19.98 15.26 -7.72
C ASP A 410 21.06 14.44 -8.43
N THR A 411 22.14 15.11 -8.87
CA THR A 411 23.26 14.46 -9.56
C THR A 411 23.95 13.43 -8.66
N ALA A 412 24.25 13.78 -7.42
CA ALA A 412 24.90 12.90 -6.46
C ALA A 412 24.03 11.68 -6.13
N VAL A 413 22.72 11.92 -5.88
CA VAL A 413 21.77 10.86 -5.56
C VAL A 413 21.56 9.92 -6.76
N LEU A 414 21.39 10.46 -7.97
CA LEU A 414 21.20 9.65 -9.18
C LEU A 414 22.45 8.85 -9.56
N THR A 415 23.63 9.37 -9.34
CA THR A 415 24.89 8.64 -9.54
C THR A 415 24.95 7.42 -8.62
N ALA A 416 24.61 7.59 -7.36
CA ALA A 416 24.52 6.50 -6.40
C ALA A 416 23.40 5.51 -6.78
N ALA A 417 22.22 5.98 -7.17
CA ALA A 417 21.11 5.15 -7.60
C ALA A 417 21.46 4.28 -8.81
N LYS A 418 22.15 4.84 -9.80
CA LYS A 418 22.63 4.09 -10.97
C LYS A 418 23.54 2.93 -10.56
N ALA A 419 24.49 3.19 -9.68
CA ALA A 419 25.40 2.16 -9.17
C ALA A 419 24.65 1.07 -8.40
N GLU A 420 23.65 1.45 -7.58
CA GLU A 420 22.82 0.51 -6.84
C GLU A 420 21.98 -0.37 -7.78
N TRP A 421 21.32 0.19 -8.78
CA TRP A 421 20.51 -0.60 -9.73
C TRP A 421 21.34 -1.54 -10.58
N ASP A 422 22.57 -1.18 -10.94
CA ASP A 422 23.51 -2.10 -11.60
C ASP A 422 23.85 -3.29 -10.70
N LYS A 423 24.06 -3.05 -9.40
CA LYS A 423 24.27 -4.11 -8.39
C LYS A 423 23.02 -4.96 -8.21
N VAL A 424 21.82 -4.36 -8.17
CA VAL A 424 20.53 -5.09 -8.06
C VAL A 424 20.40 -6.13 -9.16
N VAL A 425 20.61 -5.72 -10.41
CA VAL A 425 20.49 -6.63 -11.55
C VAL A 425 21.54 -7.74 -11.48
N LYS A 426 22.78 -7.40 -11.17
CA LYS A 426 23.87 -8.37 -11.06
C LYS A 426 23.69 -9.36 -9.91
N LEU A 427 23.49 -8.85 -8.70
CA LEU A 427 23.35 -9.67 -7.49
C LEU A 427 22.04 -10.47 -7.48
N GLY A 428 20.97 -9.87 -7.96
CA GLY A 428 19.68 -10.57 -8.09
C GLY A 428 19.75 -11.76 -9.03
N HIS A 429 20.51 -11.66 -10.10
CA HIS A 429 20.74 -12.78 -11.03
C HIS A 429 21.53 -13.92 -10.35
N THR A 430 22.50 -13.59 -9.51
CA THR A 430 23.35 -14.57 -8.82
C THR A 430 22.66 -15.17 -7.59
N ASN A 431 22.03 -14.34 -6.75
CA ASN A 431 21.56 -14.70 -5.42
C ASN A 431 20.04 -14.92 -5.36
N GLY A 432 19.28 -14.37 -6.31
CA GLY A 432 17.86 -14.12 -6.12
C GLY A 432 17.61 -12.95 -5.17
N PHE A 433 16.38 -12.85 -4.67
CA PHE A 433 15.96 -11.80 -3.72
C PHE A 433 15.33 -12.42 -2.48
N ARG A 434 15.59 -11.81 -1.32
CA ARG A 434 14.94 -12.19 -0.06
C ARG A 434 13.48 -11.76 0.00
N ASN A 435 13.12 -10.70 -0.72
CA ASN A 435 11.81 -10.04 -0.64
C ASN A 435 11.21 -9.87 -2.02
N ALA A 436 9.95 -10.23 -2.18
CA ALA A 436 9.21 -10.04 -3.44
C ALA A 436 8.90 -8.57 -3.70
N GLN A 437 8.79 -7.76 -2.64
CA GLN A 437 8.54 -6.32 -2.71
C GLN A 437 9.30 -5.62 -1.59
N ALA A 438 9.77 -4.40 -1.84
CA ALA A 438 10.65 -3.69 -0.91
C ALA A 438 10.14 -2.30 -0.51
N SER A 439 9.63 -1.50 -1.44
CA SER A 439 9.29 -0.10 -1.17
C SER A 439 7.82 0.23 -1.39
N VAL A 440 7.32 1.16 -0.59
CA VAL A 440 6.01 1.80 -0.73
C VAL A 440 6.13 3.27 -0.31
N LEU A 441 5.25 4.13 -0.80
CA LEU A 441 5.17 5.52 -0.36
C LEU A 441 3.93 5.68 0.53
N ALA A 442 4.07 5.28 1.79
CA ALA A 442 3.00 5.33 2.77
C ALA A 442 2.69 6.78 3.20
N PRO A 443 1.45 7.07 3.65
CA PRO A 443 1.09 8.39 4.15
C PRO A 443 1.87 8.86 5.38
N THR A 444 2.39 7.95 6.21
CA THR A 444 3.19 8.22 7.42
C THR A 444 2.57 9.22 8.41
N GLY A 445 1.23 9.15 8.59
CA GLY A 445 0.54 10.09 9.48
C GLY A 445 1.04 10.03 10.91
N THR A 446 0.69 8.97 11.66
CA THR A 446 1.02 8.83 13.09
C THR A 446 2.52 8.79 13.35
N ILE A 447 3.27 7.99 12.58
CA ILE A 447 4.73 7.89 12.78
C ILE A 447 5.47 9.14 12.31
N GLY A 448 4.92 9.91 11.38
CA GLY A 448 5.44 11.21 11.02
C GLY A 448 5.43 12.17 12.20
N PHE A 449 4.34 12.22 12.95
CA PHE A 449 4.27 13.01 14.21
C PHE A 449 5.27 12.51 15.24
N MET A 450 5.43 11.22 15.40
CA MET A 450 6.41 10.65 16.33
C MET A 450 7.86 11.04 15.99
N MET A 451 8.16 11.23 14.72
CA MET A 451 9.47 11.65 14.23
C MET A 451 9.66 13.17 14.15
N ASP A 452 8.70 13.96 14.64
CA ASP A 452 8.69 15.43 14.49
C ASP A 452 8.77 15.89 13.03
N CYS A 453 8.12 15.17 12.10
CA CYS A 453 8.08 15.56 10.72
C CYS A 453 7.14 16.75 10.50
N ASP A 454 7.57 17.73 9.73
CA ASP A 454 6.75 18.89 9.34
C ASP A 454 5.72 18.52 8.27
N THR A 455 6.09 17.59 7.38
CA THR A 455 5.22 17.06 6.34
C THR A 455 5.17 15.53 6.39
N THR A 456 4.04 14.94 6.01
CA THR A 456 3.83 13.49 6.02
C THR A 456 3.95 12.90 4.62
N GLY A 457 4.52 11.71 4.51
CA GLY A 457 4.66 11.01 3.23
C GLY A 457 5.25 11.89 2.15
N ILE A 458 4.58 11.94 1.01
CA ILE A 458 4.95 12.78 -0.13
C ILE A 458 4.10 14.05 -0.24
N GLU A 459 3.39 14.40 0.82
CA GLU A 459 2.51 15.57 0.83
C GLU A 459 3.30 16.89 0.93
N PRO A 460 2.78 17.98 0.33
CA PRO A 460 3.33 19.31 0.55
C PRO A 460 2.94 19.82 1.95
N ASP A 461 3.56 20.90 2.40
CA ASP A 461 3.08 21.64 3.55
C ASP A 461 1.87 22.50 3.11
N PHE A 462 0.69 22.15 3.62
CA PHE A 462 -0.56 22.83 3.24
C PHE A 462 -0.92 23.99 4.17
N SER A 463 -0.23 24.14 5.30
CA SER A 463 -0.51 25.19 6.27
C SER A 463 0.73 25.51 7.12
N LEU A 464 1.07 26.78 7.19
CA LEU A 464 2.16 27.27 8.06
C LEU A 464 1.82 27.19 9.55
N VAL A 465 0.53 27.09 9.87
CA VAL A 465 0.05 26.94 11.26
C VAL A 465 -0.82 25.68 11.31
N LYS A 466 -0.40 24.74 12.15
CA LYS A 466 -1.10 23.46 12.37
C LYS A 466 -1.69 23.45 13.77
N PHE A 467 -2.94 22.99 13.87
CA PHE A 467 -3.70 22.91 15.13
C PHE A 467 -3.93 21.44 15.52
#